data_52a14cb10b2a7df1a77221b56e96a9ad
#
_entry.id   52a14cb10b2a7df1a77221b56e96a9ad
#
_cell.length_a   1.000
_cell.length_b   1.000
_cell.length_c   1.000
_cell.angle_alpha   90.00
_cell.angle_beta   90.00
_cell.angle_gamma   90.00
#
_symmetry.space_group_name_H-M   'P 1'
#
loop_
_entity.id
_entity.type
_entity.pdbx_description
1 polymer ?
#
loop_
_entity_poly.entity_id
_entity_poly.type
_entity_poly.pdbx_seq_one_letter_code
_entity_poly.pdbx_strand_id
1 'polypeptide(L)'
;MAYIDDPETQKANLSFIKASMREPLLSRDHEFDLARKWREDGNERALHELVRAYTRLVVATAARFRNYGLPMGDLVQEGNVGLMQAASRFEPDREVRFSTYAAWWIRSAMQDYILRNWSIVRTGTTAAQKSLFFNLRRLRARIEGSGQGGNGLTTEGRAWIAEELQVDVAEVEAMEMRLAAADQSLNAPVADGSDDDWQDFLADQRPSPEDVVIGMRDADTRSQWLAAALGELSPRERTIIQERRLREEGATLEELGRELGVSKERVRQLEHRAMMKLRQSMLKRVEGHEDLLVDA
;
A
#
# COMPACT_ATOMS: atom_id res chain seq x y z
N MET A 1 -5.59 8.71 14.77
CA MET A 1 -6.67 9.64 15.16
C MET A 1 -7.78 8.83 15.80
N ALA A 2 -8.19 9.16 17.05
CA ALA A 2 -9.46 8.66 17.54
C ALA A 2 -10.56 9.41 16.74
N TYR A 3 -11.33 8.69 15.95
CA TYR A 3 -12.54 9.24 15.35
C TYR A 3 -13.49 9.62 16.49
N ILE A 4 -13.57 10.90 16.79
CA ILE A 4 -14.54 11.43 17.76
C ILE A 4 -15.80 11.65 16.95
N ASP A 5 -16.75 10.71 17.06
CA ASP A 5 -18.10 10.92 16.54
C ASP A 5 -18.70 12.18 17.15
N ASP A 6 -19.37 12.98 16.33
CA ASP A 6 -20.18 14.08 16.78
C ASP A 6 -21.17 13.62 17.88
N PRO A 7 -21.44 14.43 18.93
CA PRO A 7 -22.31 14.04 20.04
C PRO A 7 -23.71 13.57 19.63
N GLU A 8 -24.26 14.12 18.54
CA GLU A 8 -25.55 13.69 18.00
C GLU A 8 -25.47 12.28 17.38
N THR A 9 -24.41 12.02 16.63
CA THR A 9 -24.12 10.70 16.03
C THR A 9 -23.89 9.64 17.12
N GLN A 10 -23.17 9.99 18.19
CA GLN A 10 -22.99 9.09 19.33
C GLN A 10 -24.32 8.75 20.01
N LYS A 11 -25.19 9.75 20.20
CA LYS A 11 -26.51 9.55 20.79
C LYS A 11 -27.40 8.67 19.91
N ALA A 12 -27.38 8.87 18.60
CA ALA A 12 -28.10 8.07 17.62
C ALA A 12 -27.61 6.59 17.65
N ASN A 13 -26.29 6.39 17.62
CA ASN A 13 -25.68 5.06 17.71
C ASN A 13 -26.05 4.32 19.01
N LEU A 14 -25.99 5.02 20.15
CA LEU A 14 -26.41 4.44 21.44
C LEU A 14 -27.90 4.08 21.47
N SER A 15 -28.74 4.92 20.88
CA SER A 15 -30.18 4.65 20.76
C SER A 15 -30.45 3.41 19.92
N PHE A 16 -29.76 3.31 18.77
CA PHE A 16 -29.85 2.13 17.88
C PHE A 16 -29.39 0.83 18.59
N ILE A 17 -28.24 0.89 19.28
CA ILE A 17 -27.73 -0.26 20.05
C ILE A 17 -28.73 -0.70 21.12
N LYS A 18 -29.29 0.26 21.88
CA LYS A 18 -30.32 -0.03 22.90
C LYS A 18 -31.58 -0.66 22.31
N ALA A 19 -32.05 -0.15 21.16
CA ALA A 19 -33.20 -0.71 20.46
C ALA A 19 -32.91 -2.14 19.98
N SER A 20 -31.77 -2.37 19.36
CA SER A 20 -31.34 -3.71 18.87
C SER A 20 -31.25 -4.75 19.99
N MET A 21 -30.82 -4.35 21.18
CA MET A 21 -30.72 -5.25 22.33
C MET A 21 -32.07 -5.60 22.96
N ARG A 22 -33.13 -4.85 22.66
CA ARG A 22 -34.52 -5.13 23.18
C ARG A 22 -35.32 -6.08 22.29
N GLU A 23 -34.90 -6.29 21.05
CA GLU A 23 -35.62 -7.21 20.13
C GLU A 23 -35.68 -8.63 20.71
N PRO A 24 -36.83 -9.31 20.59
CA PRO A 24 -36.99 -10.66 21.11
C PRO A 24 -36.12 -11.66 20.34
N LEU A 25 -35.75 -12.74 21.03
CA LEU A 25 -35.05 -13.85 20.38
C LEU A 25 -36.07 -14.72 19.63
N LEU A 26 -35.74 -15.13 18.40
CA LEU A 26 -36.56 -16.01 17.61
C LEU A 26 -36.39 -17.48 18.06
N SER A 27 -37.50 -18.22 18.08
CA SER A 27 -37.46 -19.68 18.17
C SER A 27 -36.88 -20.23 16.85
N ARG A 28 -36.40 -21.48 16.91
CA ARG A 28 -35.85 -22.15 15.73
C ARG A 28 -36.88 -22.24 14.59
N ASP A 29 -38.11 -22.67 14.92
CA ASP A 29 -39.14 -22.88 13.91
C ASP A 29 -39.58 -21.58 13.25
N HIS A 30 -39.69 -20.50 14.03
CA HIS A 30 -40.04 -19.18 13.49
C HIS A 30 -38.89 -18.58 12.63
N GLU A 31 -37.63 -18.81 13.02
CA GLU A 31 -36.45 -18.44 12.23
C GLU A 31 -36.48 -19.10 10.84
N PHE A 32 -36.75 -20.41 10.80
CA PHE A 32 -36.84 -21.15 9.53
C PHE A 32 -38.06 -20.74 8.70
N ASP A 33 -39.17 -20.44 9.31
CA ASP A 33 -40.38 -19.96 8.67
C ASP A 33 -40.15 -18.61 7.98
N LEU A 34 -39.49 -17.64 8.68
CA LEU A 34 -39.13 -16.35 8.13
C LEU A 34 -38.17 -16.50 6.97
N ALA A 35 -37.15 -17.36 7.10
CA ALA A 35 -36.15 -17.58 6.07
C ALA A 35 -36.78 -18.22 4.80
N ARG A 36 -37.73 -19.15 4.95
CA ARG A 36 -38.49 -19.74 3.83
C ARG A 36 -39.34 -18.69 3.12
N LYS A 37 -40.15 -17.93 3.87
CA LYS A 37 -40.99 -16.86 3.31
C LYS A 37 -40.17 -15.81 2.53
N TRP A 38 -38.98 -15.51 3.00
CA TRP A 38 -38.08 -14.64 2.24
C TRP A 38 -37.58 -15.30 0.96
N ARG A 39 -37.16 -16.58 1.03
CA ARG A 39 -36.55 -17.27 -0.10
C ARG A 39 -37.52 -17.66 -1.18
N GLU A 40 -38.71 -18.11 -0.81
CA GLU A 40 -39.74 -18.64 -1.73
C GLU A 40 -40.66 -17.54 -2.23
N ASP A 41 -41.08 -16.63 -1.36
CA ASP A 41 -42.10 -15.62 -1.65
C ASP A 41 -41.48 -14.21 -1.89
N GLY A 42 -40.19 -14.03 -1.63
CA GLY A 42 -39.56 -12.69 -1.68
C GLY A 42 -40.11 -11.73 -0.62
N ASN A 43 -40.62 -12.26 0.52
CA ASN A 43 -41.29 -11.43 1.51
C ASN A 43 -40.32 -10.58 2.32
N GLU A 44 -40.19 -9.30 1.96
CA GLU A 44 -39.32 -8.33 2.62
C GLU A 44 -39.64 -8.15 4.11
N ARG A 45 -40.90 -8.29 4.55
CA ARG A 45 -41.25 -8.15 5.96
C ARG A 45 -40.64 -9.30 6.78
N ALA A 46 -40.64 -10.51 6.24
CA ALA A 46 -39.99 -11.66 6.86
C ALA A 46 -38.45 -11.46 6.95
N LEU A 47 -37.85 -10.94 5.89
CA LEU A 47 -36.41 -10.55 5.90
C LEU A 47 -36.13 -9.52 7.00
N HIS A 48 -36.90 -8.45 7.06
CA HIS A 48 -36.72 -7.38 8.06
C HIS A 48 -36.87 -7.89 9.49
N GLU A 49 -37.86 -8.76 9.75
CA GLU A 49 -38.04 -9.36 11.06
C GLU A 49 -36.85 -10.23 11.46
N LEU A 50 -36.37 -11.07 10.54
CA LEU A 50 -35.17 -11.89 10.73
C LEU A 50 -33.95 -11.03 11.03
N VAL A 51 -33.67 -10.01 10.22
CA VAL A 51 -32.51 -9.12 10.38
C VAL A 51 -32.61 -8.37 11.71
N ARG A 52 -33.75 -7.79 12.06
CA ARG A 52 -33.95 -7.06 13.34
C ARG A 52 -33.64 -7.92 14.55
N ALA A 53 -34.15 -9.16 14.59
CA ALA A 53 -33.92 -10.07 15.70
C ALA A 53 -32.43 -10.40 15.91
N TYR A 54 -31.64 -10.42 14.82
CA TYR A 54 -30.21 -10.75 14.86
C TYR A 54 -29.26 -9.55 14.88
N THR A 55 -29.76 -8.30 14.84
CA THR A 55 -28.92 -7.09 14.97
C THR A 55 -28.15 -7.08 16.30
N ARG A 56 -28.66 -7.69 17.37
CA ARG A 56 -27.94 -7.86 18.64
C ARG A 56 -26.64 -8.66 18.49
N LEU A 57 -26.60 -9.64 17.58
CA LEU A 57 -25.39 -10.42 17.27
C LEU A 57 -24.33 -9.54 16.60
N VAL A 58 -24.76 -8.61 15.75
CA VAL A 58 -23.89 -7.61 15.13
C VAL A 58 -23.24 -6.73 16.19
N VAL A 59 -24.04 -6.17 17.11
CA VAL A 59 -23.54 -5.33 18.20
C VAL A 59 -22.53 -6.08 19.07
N ALA A 60 -22.85 -7.33 19.46
CA ALA A 60 -21.97 -8.16 20.25
C ALA A 60 -20.65 -8.50 19.53
N THR A 61 -20.70 -8.66 18.21
CA THR A 61 -19.51 -8.89 17.39
C THR A 61 -18.69 -7.62 17.24
N ALA A 62 -19.31 -6.47 16.98
CA ALA A 62 -18.64 -5.16 16.87
C ALA A 62 -17.89 -4.79 18.15
N ALA A 63 -18.46 -5.09 19.32
CA ALA A 63 -17.81 -4.85 20.61
C ALA A 63 -16.46 -5.57 20.76
N ARG A 64 -16.23 -6.69 20.08
CA ARG A 64 -14.95 -7.41 20.07
C ARG A 64 -13.87 -6.69 19.26
N PHE A 65 -14.28 -5.83 18.31
CA PHE A 65 -13.39 -5.08 17.42
C PHE A 65 -13.21 -3.62 17.85
N ARG A 66 -13.73 -3.20 19.01
CA ARG A 66 -13.63 -1.81 19.52
C ARG A 66 -12.20 -1.28 19.65
N ASN A 67 -11.22 -2.19 19.84
CA ASN A 67 -9.82 -1.81 20.09
C ASN A 67 -9.02 -1.50 18.82
N TYR A 68 -9.66 -1.52 17.64
CA TYR A 68 -9.01 -1.17 16.37
C TYR A 68 -9.07 0.33 16.05
N GLY A 69 -9.68 1.17 16.93
CA GLY A 69 -9.69 2.63 16.80
C GLY A 69 -10.70 3.18 15.79
N LEU A 70 -11.61 2.33 15.28
CA LEU A 70 -12.66 2.73 14.35
C LEU A 70 -13.98 3.04 15.08
N PRO A 71 -14.85 3.92 14.52
CA PRO A 71 -16.14 4.25 15.10
C PRO A 71 -17.00 3.01 15.28
N MET A 72 -17.60 2.87 16.47
CA MET A 72 -18.46 1.71 16.78
C MET A 72 -19.69 1.69 15.88
N GLY A 73 -20.23 2.87 15.53
CA GLY A 73 -21.37 2.99 14.62
C GLY A 73 -21.10 2.36 13.27
N ASP A 74 -19.95 2.67 12.68
CA ASP A 74 -19.53 2.16 11.37
C ASP A 74 -19.34 0.64 11.41
N LEU A 75 -18.68 0.12 12.46
CA LEU A 75 -18.52 -1.32 12.64
C LEU A 75 -19.88 -2.04 12.72
N VAL A 76 -20.85 -1.44 13.40
CA VAL A 76 -22.20 -1.98 13.50
C VAL A 76 -22.90 -1.96 12.14
N GLN A 77 -22.79 -0.86 11.38
CA GLN A 77 -23.43 -0.78 10.06
C GLN A 77 -22.81 -1.77 9.06
N GLU A 78 -21.50 -1.88 9.03
CA GLU A 78 -20.82 -2.89 8.20
C GLU A 78 -21.19 -4.33 8.61
N GLY A 79 -21.33 -4.57 9.89
CA GLY A 79 -21.85 -5.84 10.38
C GLY A 79 -23.30 -6.10 9.97
N ASN A 80 -24.14 -5.08 9.90
CA ASN A 80 -25.51 -5.19 9.38
C ASN A 80 -25.52 -5.53 7.88
N VAL A 81 -24.58 -4.95 7.08
CA VAL A 81 -24.39 -5.35 5.68
C VAL A 81 -24.06 -6.83 5.59
N GLY A 82 -23.14 -7.33 6.42
CA GLY A 82 -22.82 -8.75 6.50
C GLY A 82 -24.03 -9.61 6.92
N LEU A 83 -24.84 -9.14 7.89
CA LEU A 83 -26.06 -9.82 8.32
C LEU A 83 -27.10 -9.92 7.19
N MET A 84 -27.30 -8.85 6.41
CA MET A 84 -28.20 -8.85 5.25
C MET A 84 -27.71 -9.80 4.16
N GLN A 85 -26.41 -9.85 3.89
CA GLN A 85 -25.81 -10.80 2.96
C GLN A 85 -26.00 -12.24 3.43
N ALA A 86 -25.88 -12.49 4.72
CA ALA A 86 -26.18 -13.80 5.30
C ALA A 86 -27.66 -14.16 5.09
N ALA A 87 -28.59 -13.25 5.38
CA ALA A 87 -30.02 -13.49 5.24
C ALA A 87 -30.43 -13.79 3.80
N SER A 88 -29.85 -13.10 2.82
CA SER A 88 -30.13 -13.33 1.40
C SER A 88 -29.63 -14.69 0.88
N ARG A 89 -28.61 -15.28 1.53
CA ARG A 89 -27.96 -16.54 1.09
C ARG A 89 -28.24 -17.72 1.99
N PHE A 90 -28.98 -17.52 3.08
CA PHE A 90 -29.25 -18.56 4.03
C PHE A 90 -30.14 -19.65 3.45
N GLU A 91 -29.74 -20.90 3.66
CA GLU A 91 -30.49 -22.10 3.25
C GLU A 91 -31.08 -22.79 4.49
N PRO A 92 -32.39 -22.64 4.74
CA PRO A 92 -33.03 -23.22 5.93
C PRO A 92 -32.97 -24.75 5.96
N ASP A 93 -32.87 -25.42 4.82
CA ASP A 93 -32.86 -26.87 4.72
C ASP A 93 -31.56 -27.54 5.22
N ARG A 94 -30.51 -26.76 5.50
CA ARG A 94 -29.21 -27.28 6.01
C ARG A 94 -29.17 -27.55 7.51
N GLU A 95 -30.29 -27.48 8.23
CA GLU A 95 -30.42 -27.71 9.68
C GLU A 95 -29.48 -26.88 10.58
N VAL A 96 -28.79 -25.87 10.06
CA VAL A 96 -27.90 -24.97 10.80
C VAL A 96 -28.68 -23.73 11.24
N ARG A 97 -28.49 -23.29 12.48
CA ARG A 97 -29.09 -22.02 12.97
C ARG A 97 -28.60 -20.85 12.19
N PHE A 98 -29.49 -19.90 11.86
CA PHE A 98 -29.14 -18.66 11.16
C PHE A 98 -28.07 -17.88 11.91
N SER A 99 -28.12 -17.82 13.24
CA SER A 99 -27.09 -17.15 14.05
C SER A 99 -25.66 -17.67 13.78
N THR A 100 -25.50 -18.98 13.61
CA THR A 100 -24.20 -19.60 13.33
C THR A 100 -23.71 -19.24 11.96
N TYR A 101 -24.57 -19.26 10.95
CA TYR A 101 -24.24 -18.85 9.58
C TYR A 101 -23.96 -17.34 9.49
N ALA A 102 -24.83 -16.52 10.06
CA ALA A 102 -24.70 -15.07 10.05
C ALA A 102 -23.43 -14.57 10.77
N ALA A 103 -23.00 -15.25 11.84
CA ALA A 103 -21.80 -14.88 12.57
C ALA A 103 -20.51 -14.85 11.69
N TRP A 104 -20.44 -15.71 10.69
CA TRP A 104 -19.33 -15.72 9.73
C TRP A 104 -19.36 -14.50 8.80
N TRP A 105 -20.53 -14.20 8.26
CA TRP A 105 -20.73 -13.05 7.37
C TRP A 105 -20.49 -11.73 8.09
N ILE A 106 -21.06 -11.57 9.28
CA ILE A 106 -20.88 -10.38 10.12
C ILE A 106 -19.40 -10.16 10.41
N ARG A 107 -18.69 -11.21 10.84
CA ARG A 107 -17.26 -11.13 11.13
C ARG A 107 -16.45 -10.78 9.90
N SER A 108 -16.73 -11.43 8.76
CA SER A 108 -16.02 -11.16 7.50
C SER A 108 -16.19 -9.71 7.05
N ALA A 109 -17.43 -9.18 7.07
CA ALA A 109 -17.72 -7.81 6.69
C ALA A 109 -16.98 -6.82 7.59
N MET A 110 -17.03 -7.00 8.93
CA MET A 110 -16.31 -6.14 9.87
C MET A 110 -14.80 -6.23 9.70
N GLN A 111 -14.24 -7.41 9.48
CA GLN A 111 -12.80 -7.57 9.27
C GLN A 111 -12.33 -6.90 7.97
N ASP A 112 -13.10 -7.03 6.89
CA ASP A 112 -12.80 -6.37 5.63
C ASP A 112 -12.88 -4.83 5.76
N TYR A 113 -13.86 -4.32 6.52
CA TYR A 113 -13.97 -2.89 6.82
C TYR A 113 -12.76 -2.39 7.62
N ILE A 114 -12.38 -3.10 8.69
CA ILE A 114 -11.21 -2.75 9.51
C ILE A 114 -9.95 -2.68 8.66
N LEU A 115 -9.67 -3.68 7.85
CA LEU A 115 -8.47 -3.70 7.00
C LEU A 115 -8.41 -2.55 5.99
N ARG A 116 -9.57 -2.05 5.53
CA ARG A 116 -9.63 -0.93 4.59
C ARG A 116 -9.46 0.44 5.25
N ASN A 117 -9.90 0.56 6.51
CA ASN A 117 -10.05 1.86 7.17
C ASN A 117 -9.16 2.05 8.40
N TRP A 118 -8.37 1.03 8.79
CA TRP A 118 -7.49 1.10 9.95
C TRP A 118 -6.32 2.08 9.75
N SER A 119 -5.80 2.19 8.53
CA SER A 119 -4.71 3.08 8.14
C SER A 119 -5.00 3.71 6.78
N ILE A 120 -4.45 4.90 6.52
CA ILE A 120 -4.50 5.59 5.23
C ILE A 120 -3.86 4.72 4.14
N VAL A 121 -2.76 4.03 4.48
CA VAL A 121 -2.10 3.08 3.59
C VAL A 121 -2.76 1.71 3.75
N ARG A 122 -3.42 1.23 2.70
CA ARG A 122 -4.11 -0.07 2.71
C ARG A 122 -3.12 -1.20 2.98
N THR A 123 -3.49 -2.05 3.93
CA THR A 123 -2.73 -3.24 4.32
C THR A 123 -3.64 -4.46 4.24
N GLY A 124 -3.04 -5.66 4.24
CA GLY A 124 -3.83 -6.89 4.36
C GLY A 124 -4.52 -7.33 3.08
N THR A 125 -3.84 -7.24 1.94
CA THR A 125 -4.36 -7.69 0.64
C THR A 125 -4.28 -9.22 0.49
N THR A 126 -3.29 -9.87 1.12
CA THR A 126 -3.13 -11.33 1.09
C THR A 126 -3.77 -12.04 2.28
N ALA A 127 -4.06 -13.32 2.15
CA ALA A 127 -4.58 -14.14 3.24
C ALA A 127 -3.62 -14.20 4.45
N ALA A 128 -2.31 -14.26 4.19
CA ALA A 128 -1.26 -14.22 5.19
C ALA A 128 -1.29 -12.92 5.99
N GLN A 129 -1.34 -11.77 5.31
CA GLN A 129 -1.41 -10.45 5.95
C GLN A 129 -2.69 -10.26 6.77
N LYS A 130 -3.85 -10.76 6.29
CA LYS A 130 -5.11 -10.76 7.06
C LYS A 130 -4.96 -11.58 8.35
N SER A 131 -4.40 -12.77 8.23
CA SER A 131 -4.16 -13.65 9.38
C SER A 131 -3.23 -12.99 10.40
N LEU A 132 -2.12 -12.41 9.96
CA LEU A 132 -1.17 -11.68 10.80
C LEU A 132 -1.84 -10.50 11.50
N PHE A 133 -2.54 -9.64 10.77
CA PHE A 133 -3.16 -8.43 11.31
C PHE A 133 -4.07 -8.71 12.52
N PHE A 134 -4.91 -9.75 12.44
CA PHE A 134 -5.86 -10.08 13.49
C PHE A 134 -5.28 -10.95 14.61
N ASN A 135 -4.22 -11.72 14.35
CA ASN A 135 -3.68 -12.66 15.31
C ASN A 135 -2.39 -12.19 16.00
N LEU A 136 -1.59 -11.31 15.36
CA LEU A 136 -0.26 -10.93 15.85
C LEU A 136 -0.29 -10.39 17.29
N ARG A 137 -1.21 -9.48 17.62
CA ARG A 137 -1.34 -8.94 18.98
C ARG A 137 -1.63 -10.01 20.02
N ARG A 138 -2.50 -10.96 19.69
CA ARG A 138 -2.86 -12.06 20.59
C ARG A 138 -1.69 -13.02 20.79
N LEU A 139 -0.97 -13.35 19.72
CA LEU A 139 0.18 -14.25 19.77
C LEU A 139 1.36 -13.58 20.51
N ARG A 140 1.60 -12.29 20.25
CA ARG A 140 2.59 -11.50 20.97
C ARG A 140 2.31 -11.50 22.49
N ALA A 141 1.09 -11.18 22.90
CA ALA A 141 0.70 -11.22 24.31
C ALA A 141 0.89 -12.62 24.96
N ARG A 142 0.73 -13.69 24.19
CA ARG A 142 0.98 -15.07 24.65
C ARG A 142 2.48 -15.31 24.89
N ILE A 143 3.36 -14.82 24.03
CA ILE A 143 4.82 -14.90 24.17
C ILE A 143 5.28 -14.07 25.36
N GLU A 144 4.81 -12.82 25.48
CA GLU A 144 5.14 -11.92 26.59
C GLU A 144 4.71 -12.50 27.95
N GLY A 145 3.55 -13.14 28.01
CA GLY A 145 3.03 -13.81 29.22
C GLY A 145 3.83 -15.05 29.62
N SER A 146 4.63 -15.63 28.72
CA SER A 146 5.53 -16.76 29.02
C SER A 146 6.93 -16.36 29.52
N GLY A 147 7.16 -15.07 29.81
CA GLY A 147 8.40 -14.58 30.44
C GLY A 147 9.55 -14.27 29.49
N GLN A 148 9.34 -14.35 28.18
CA GLN A 148 10.32 -14.01 27.14
C GLN A 148 10.16 -12.59 26.57
N GLY A 149 9.48 -11.68 27.27
CA GLY A 149 9.10 -10.36 26.81
C GLY A 149 10.16 -9.29 27.09
N GLY A 150 10.82 -8.84 26.02
CA GLY A 150 11.49 -7.54 25.92
C GLY A 150 10.61 -6.53 25.17
N ASN A 151 11.14 -5.33 24.88
CA ASN A 151 10.42 -4.23 24.20
C ASN A 151 10.17 -4.51 22.69
N GLY A 152 9.83 -5.75 22.30
CA GLY A 152 9.57 -6.21 20.93
C GLY A 152 9.58 -7.73 20.85
N LEU A 153 9.18 -8.27 19.70
CA LEU A 153 9.31 -9.70 19.43
C LEU A 153 10.78 -10.07 19.21
N THR A 154 11.24 -11.11 19.91
CA THR A 154 12.56 -11.70 19.65
C THR A 154 12.55 -12.43 18.28
N THR A 155 13.74 -12.72 17.74
CA THR A 155 13.86 -13.50 16.49
C THR A 155 13.17 -14.88 16.63
N GLU A 156 13.29 -15.52 17.79
CA GLU A 156 12.61 -16.79 18.09
C GLU A 156 11.09 -16.62 18.15
N GLY A 157 10.60 -15.53 18.75
CA GLY A 157 9.18 -15.20 18.81
C GLY A 157 8.57 -14.97 17.42
N ARG A 158 9.30 -14.30 16.52
CA ARG A 158 8.86 -14.11 15.12
C ARG A 158 8.82 -15.44 14.36
N ALA A 159 9.84 -16.29 14.54
CA ALA A 159 9.88 -17.62 13.94
C ALA A 159 8.72 -18.50 14.41
N TRP A 160 8.42 -18.48 15.72
CA TRP A 160 7.29 -19.21 16.28
C TRP A 160 5.94 -18.72 15.73
N ILE A 161 5.73 -17.40 15.59
CA ILE A 161 4.52 -16.83 14.98
C ILE A 161 4.40 -17.21 13.52
N ALA A 162 5.53 -17.18 12.77
CA ALA A 162 5.58 -17.57 11.37
C ALA A 162 5.16 -19.03 11.17
N GLU A 163 5.64 -19.93 12.02
CA GLU A 163 5.27 -21.34 12.02
C GLU A 163 3.78 -21.56 12.38
N GLU A 164 3.29 -20.90 13.45
CA GLU A 164 1.90 -21.04 13.93
C GLU A 164 0.88 -20.56 12.88
N LEU A 165 1.20 -19.49 12.12
CA LEU A 165 0.31 -18.92 11.10
C LEU A 165 0.63 -19.40 9.68
N GLN A 166 1.69 -20.19 9.49
CA GLN A 166 2.17 -20.67 8.19
C GLN A 166 2.44 -19.52 7.21
N VAL A 167 3.20 -18.51 7.67
CA VAL A 167 3.61 -17.33 6.91
C VAL A 167 5.12 -17.16 6.96
N ASP A 168 5.69 -16.32 6.09
CA ASP A 168 7.11 -16.00 6.12
C ASP A 168 7.47 -15.11 7.33
N VAL A 169 8.67 -15.32 7.88
CA VAL A 169 9.21 -14.50 8.98
C VAL A 169 9.32 -13.03 8.56
N ALA A 170 9.68 -12.74 7.31
CA ALA A 170 9.73 -11.39 6.78
C ALA A 170 8.36 -10.69 6.79
N GLU A 171 7.27 -11.44 6.54
CA GLU A 171 5.90 -10.90 6.62
C GLU A 171 5.50 -10.58 8.07
N VAL A 172 5.96 -11.41 9.04
CA VAL A 172 5.75 -11.13 10.47
C VAL A 172 6.44 -9.85 10.88
N GLU A 173 7.70 -9.66 10.49
CA GLU A 173 8.49 -8.47 10.79
C GLU A 173 7.89 -7.20 10.16
N ALA A 174 7.51 -7.26 8.90
CA ALA A 174 6.85 -6.15 8.21
C ALA A 174 5.52 -5.78 8.88
N MET A 175 4.73 -6.77 9.32
CA MET A 175 3.47 -6.51 10.02
C MET A 175 3.69 -5.96 11.43
N GLU A 176 4.71 -6.43 12.14
CA GLU A 176 5.10 -5.90 13.45
C GLU A 176 5.44 -4.41 13.37
N MET A 177 6.27 -4.00 12.40
CA MET A 177 6.62 -2.60 12.17
C MET A 177 5.37 -1.74 11.90
N ARG A 178 4.44 -2.25 11.09
CA ARG A 178 3.19 -1.53 10.78
C ARG A 178 2.25 -1.37 11.97
N LEU A 179 2.17 -2.39 12.82
CA LEU A 179 1.31 -2.36 14.00
C LEU A 179 1.95 -1.64 15.20
N ALA A 180 3.23 -1.30 15.13
CA ALA A 180 3.96 -0.62 16.19
C ALA A 180 3.52 0.85 16.36
N ALA A 181 3.16 1.52 15.28
CA ALA A 181 2.71 2.91 15.30
C ALA A 181 1.39 3.08 14.52
N ALA A 182 0.52 3.94 15.02
CA ALA A 182 -0.65 4.42 14.28
C ALA A 182 -0.25 5.59 13.38
N ASP A 183 -1.08 5.90 12.39
CA ASP A 183 -0.92 7.09 11.56
C ASP A 183 -0.89 8.35 12.43
N GLN A 184 0.14 9.18 12.26
CA GLN A 184 0.30 10.44 12.99
C GLN A 184 -0.22 11.61 12.16
N SER A 185 -0.75 12.64 12.82
CA SER A 185 -1.13 13.87 12.17
C SER A 185 0.11 14.71 11.90
N LEU A 186 0.31 15.13 10.66
CA LEU A 186 1.37 16.08 10.30
C LEU A 186 1.13 17.48 10.84
N ASN A 187 -0.14 17.81 11.15
CA ASN A 187 -0.52 19.09 11.78
C ASN A 187 -0.46 19.05 13.31
N ALA A 188 0.11 17.99 13.89
CA ALA A 188 0.33 17.96 15.32
C ALA A 188 1.58 18.76 15.66
N PRO A 189 1.55 19.62 16.72
CA PRO A 189 2.72 20.36 17.17
C PRO A 189 3.83 19.38 17.63
N VAL A 190 5.07 19.70 17.34
CA VAL A 190 6.24 18.88 17.70
C VAL A 190 6.47 18.82 19.20
N ALA A 191 6.18 19.92 19.91
CA ALA A 191 6.26 20.01 21.34
C ALA A 191 5.13 20.89 21.88
N ASP A 192 4.77 20.72 23.15
CA ASP A 192 3.80 21.55 23.82
C ASP A 192 4.24 23.02 23.80
N GLY A 193 3.47 23.89 23.10
CA GLY A 193 3.77 25.32 22.95
C GLY A 193 4.71 25.68 21.79
N SER A 194 5.07 24.73 20.93
CA SER A 194 5.74 25.03 19.65
C SER A 194 4.73 25.45 18.61
N ASP A 195 5.12 26.46 17.79
CA ASP A 195 4.36 26.87 16.61
C ASP A 195 4.69 25.98 15.39
N ASP A 196 5.71 25.09 15.51
CA ASP A 196 6.14 24.19 14.43
C ASP A 196 5.32 22.88 14.45
N ASP A 197 4.81 22.51 13.31
CA ASP A 197 4.11 21.24 13.05
C ASP A 197 5.08 20.19 12.47
N TRP A 198 4.72 18.90 12.59
CA TRP A 198 5.49 17.81 11.99
C TRP A 198 5.66 17.95 10.47
N GLN A 199 4.73 18.62 9.78
CA GLN A 199 4.84 18.85 8.33
C GLN A 199 6.00 19.77 7.96
N ASP A 200 6.42 20.68 8.84
CA ASP A 200 7.49 21.65 8.58
C ASP A 200 8.87 20.98 8.50
N PHE A 201 8.98 19.77 9.05
CA PHE A 201 10.19 18.95 8.98
C PHE A 201 10.24 18.04 7.74
N LEU A 202 9.22 18.04 6.89
CA LEU A 202 9.25 17.27 5.65
C LEU A 202 10.07 17.99 4.59
N ALA A 203 11.20 17.41 4.22
CA ALA A 203 12.02 17.92 3.13
C ALA A 203 11.30 17.75 1.78
N ASP A 204 11.25 18.79 0.98
CA ASP A 204 10.82 18.71 -0.42
C ASP A 204 11.83 17.86 -1.20
N GLN A 205 11.34 16.86 -1.95
CA GLN A 205 12.19 16.00 -2.79
C GLN A 205 12.49 16.59 -4.15
N ARG A 206 11.87 17.73 -4.50
CA ARG A 206 12.17 18.41 -5.74
C ARG A 206 13.57 19.02 -5.67
N PRO A 207 14.33 19.00 -6.78
CA PRO A 207 15.63 19.64 -6.82
C PRO A 207 15.50 21.13 -6.47
N SER A 208 16.46 21.64 -5.71
CA SER A 208 16.49 23.08 -5.37
C SER A 208 16.63 23.93 -6.63
N PRO A 209 16.21 25.20 -6.61
CA PRO A 209 16.45 26.11 -7.73
C PRO A 209 17.95 26.21 -8.11
N GLU A 210 18.83 26.07 -7.14
CA GLU A 210 20.29 26.04 -7.34
C GLU A 210 20.69 24.78 -8.14
N ASP A 211 20.23 23.56 -7.73
CA ASP A 211 20.52 22.31 -8.44
C ASP A 211 20.00 22.33 -9.88
N VAL A 212 18.81 22.92 -10.09
CA VAL A 212 18.25 23.09 -11.44
C VAL A 212 19.14 23.97 -12.31
N VAL A 213 19.59 25.13 -11.80
CA VAL A 213 20.44 26.05 -12.54
C VAL A 213 21.84 25.47 -12.80
N ILE A 214 22.42 24.79 -11.80
CA ILE A 214 23.69 24.07 -11.93
C ILE A 214 23.55 23.01 -13.02
N GLY A 215 22.53 22.13 -12.93
CA GLY A 215 22.29 21.07 -13.92
C GLY A 215 22.10 21.60 -15.34
N MET A 216 21.38 22.73 -15.52
CA MET A 216 21.21 23.37 -16.82
C MET A 216 22.56 23.92 -17.37
N ARG A 217 23.35 24.63 -16.55
CA ARG A 217 24.66 25.14 -16.95
C ARG A 217 25.64 24.03 -17.28
N ASP A 218 25.64 22.98 -16.50
CA ASP A 218 26.50 21.81 -16.71
C ASP A 218 26.15 21.09 -18.00
N ALA A 219 24.85 20.95 -18.29
CA ALA A 219 24.36 20.37 -19.55
C ALA A 219 24.79 21.22 -20.76
N ASP A 220 24.65 22.56 -20.66
CA ASP A 220 25.10 23.49 -21.71
C ASP A 220 26.60 23.42 -21.91
N THR A 221 27.37 23.38 -20.84
CA THR A 221 28.84 23.30 -20.88
C THR A 221 29.28 21.96 -21.51
N ARG A 222 28.70 20.85 -21.09
CA ARG A 222 28.95 19.51 -21.68
C ARG A 222 28.58 19.46 -23.15
N SER A 223 27.46 20.07 -23.53
CA SER A 223 27.04 20.19 -24.93
C SER A 223 28.02 20.98 -25.79
N GLN A 224 28.49 22.13 -25.28
CA GLN A 224 29.51 22.96 -25.96
C GLN A 224 30.84 22.22 -26.11
N TRP A 225 31.30 21.51 -25.08
CA TRP A 225 32.53 20.72 -25.15
C TRP A 225 32.40 19.57 -26.16
N LEU A 226 31.25 18.88 -26.17
CA LEU A 226 30.98 17.82 -27.14
C LEU A 226 30.95 18.37 -28.57
N ALA A 227 30.26 19.47 -28.79
CA ALA A 227 30.21 20.13 -30.10
C ALA A 227 31.63 20.55 -30.60
N ALA A 228 32.44 21.13 -29.71
CA ALA A 228 33.81 21.48 -30.01
C ALA A 228 34.68 20.24 -30.29
N ALA A 229 34.56 19.17 -29.51
CA ALA A 229 35.30 17.93 -29.73
C ALA A 229 34.88 17.22 -31.03
N LEU A 230 33.58 17.24 -31.38
CA LEU A 230 33.08 16.77 -32.68
C LEU A 230 33.66 17.59 -33.85
N GLY A 231 33.92 18.89 -33.61
CA GLY A 231 34.59 19.80 -34.59
C GLY A 231 35.99 19.39 -34.93
N GLU A 232 36.72 18.76 -34.01
CA GLU A 232 38.12 18.30 -34.19
C GLU A 232 38.22 16.97 -34.98
N LEU A 233 37.09 16.25 -35.17
CA LEU A 233 37.05 15.01 -35.93
C LEU A 233 37.08 15.30 -37.43
N SER A 234 37.66 14.38 -38.22
CA SER A 234 37.55 14.43 -39.66
C SER A 234 36.07 14.31 -40.12
N PRO A 235 35.67 14.82 -41.29
CA PRO A 235 34.30 14.73 -41.75
C PRO A 235 33.70 13.31 -41.70
N ARG A 236 34.49 12.31 -42.12
CA ARG A 236 34.06 10.90 -42.09
C ARG A 236 33.85 10.34 -40.66
N GLU A 237 34.79 10.69 -39.77
CA GLU A 237 34.69 10.28 -38.36
C GLU A 237 33.47 10.91 -37.67
N ARG A 238 33.23 12.19 -37.96
CA ARG A 238 32.09 12.96 -37.45
C ARG A 238 30.75 12.35 -37.90
N THR A 239 30.60 12.06 -39.19
CA THR A 239 29.38 11.41 -39.71
C THR A 239 29.13 10.07 -39.04
N ILE A 240 30.17 9.23 -38.88
CA ILE A 240 30.03 7.93 -38.20
C ILE A 240 29.51 8.09 -36.76
N ILE A 241 30.07 9.04 -35.99
CA ILE A 241 29.65 9.27 -34.60
C ILE A 241 28.25 9.85 -34.54
N GLN A 242 27.89 10.81 -35.37
CA GLN A 242 26.59 11.44 -35.41
C GLN A 242 25.49 10.45 -35.75
N GLU A 243 25.67 9.68 -36.83
CA GLU A 243 24.65 8.75 -37.30
C GLU A 243 24.49 7.51 -36.40
N ARG A 244 25.55 7.12 -35.70
CA ARG A 244 25.55 5.89 -34.93
C ARG A 244 25.32 6.10 -33.42
N ARG A 245 25.77 7.21 -32.85
CA ARG A 245 25.79 7.45 -31.39
C ARG A 245 24.93 8.61 -30.92
N LEU A 246 24.64 9.56 -31.79
CA LEU A 246 23.89 10.78 -31.42
C LEU A 246 22.46 10.80 -31.99
N ARG A 247 22.10 9.83 -32.83
CA ARG A 247 20.70 9.61 -33.24
C ARG A 247 20.04 8.56 -32.37
N GLU A 248 18.74 8.73 -32.13
CA GLU A 248 17.91 7.77 -31.38
C GLU A 248 17.92 6.39 -32.03
N GLU A 249 17.78 6.33 -33.36
CA GLU A 249 17.95 5.09 -34.15
C GLU A 249 19.34 5.10 -34.79
N GLY A 250 20.33 4.52 -34.06
CA GLY A 250 21.70 4.49 -34.54
C GLY A 250 21.89 3.61 -35.79
N ALA A 251 22.49 4.16 -36.86
CA ALA A 251 22.76 3.44 -38.09
C ALA A 251 23.70 2.22 -37.85
N THR A 252 23.51 1.15 -38.61
CA THR A 252 24.35 -0.04 -38.53
C THR A 252 25.71 0.17 -39.23
N LEU A 253 26.72 -0.60 -38.81
CA LEU A 253 28.07 -0.53 -39.44
C LEU A 253 28.02 -0.86 -40.94
N GLU A 254 27.05 -1.67 -41.38
CA GLU A 254 26.88 -2.07 -42.78
C GLU A 254 26.26 -0.96 -43.61
N GLU A 255 25.30 -0.26 -43.07
CA GLU A 255 24.65 0.92 -43.73
C GLU A 255 25.68 2.01 -43.95
N LEU A 256 26.39 2.39 -42.86
CA LEU A 256 27.46 3.41 -42.97
C LEU A 256 28.60 2.94 -43.88
N GLY A 257 28.91 1.64 -43.90
CA GLY A 257 29.91 1.11 -44.85
C GLY A 257 29.48 1.31 -46.30
N ARG A 258 28.22 1.09 -46.63
CA ARG A 258 27.64 1.33 -47.97
C ARG A 258 27.66 2.80 -48.34
N GLU A 259 27.25 3.67 -47.42
CA GLU A 259 27.22 5.11 -47.62
C GLU A 259 28.60 5.74 -47.83
N LEU A 260 29.57 5.34 -47.01
CA LEU A 260 30.92 5.87 -47.04
C LEU A 260 31.86 5.14 -48.04
N GLY A 261 31.37 4.08 -48.72
CA GLY A 261 32.14 3.32 -49.67
C GLY A 261 33.30 2.52 -49.05
N VAL A 262 33.15 2.04 -47.81
CA VAL A 262 34.18 1.29 -47.07
C VAL A 262 33.62 0.03 -46.42
N SER A 263 34.51 -0.92 -46.05
CA SER A 263 34.09 -2.13 -45.40
C SER A 263 33.57 -1.88 -43.96
N LYS A 264 32.66 -2.75 -43.48
CA LYS A 264 32.14 -2.74 -42.10
C LYS A 264 33.25 -2.65 -41.05
N GLU A 265 34.34 -3.45 -41.26
CA GLU A 265 35.49 -3.44 -40.34
C GLU A 265 36.23 -2.08 -40.36
N ARG A 266 36.27 -1.46 -41.52
CA ARG A 266 36.87 -0.11 -41.65
C ARG A 266 36.05 0.96 -40.92
N VAL A 267 34.71 0.88 -40.97
CA VAL A 267 33.84 1.76 -40.21
C VAL A 267 34.06 1.58 -38.72
N ARG A 268 34.16 0.32 -38.23
CA ARG A 268 34.46 0.00 -36.84
C ARG A 268 35.80 0.60 -36.37
N GLN A 269 36.81 0.50 -37.18
CA GLN A 269 38.13 1.10 -36.88
C GLN A 269 38.07 2.63 -36.81
N LEU A 270 37.33 3.28 -37.72
CA LEU A 270 37.14 4.73 -37.74
C LEU A 270 36.35 5.19 -36.52
N GLU A 271 35.26 4.46 -36.17
CA GLU A 271 34.47 4.70 -34.95
C GLU A 271 35.36 4.66 -33.70
N HIS A 272 36.13 3.57 -33.55
CA HIS A 272 37.05 3.43 -32.41
C HIS A 272 38.08 4.61 -32.31
N ARG A 273 38.69 4.97 -33.43
CA ARG A 273 39.59 6.11 -33.46
C ARG A 273 38.92 7.42 -33.13
N ALA A 274 37.70 7.66 -33.64
CA ALA A 274 36.89 8.81 -33.35
C ALA A 274 36.56 8.92 -31.87
N MET A 275 36.12 7.81 -31.26
CA MET A 275 35.83 7.75 -29.83
C MET A 275 37.05 8.05 -28.96
N MET A 276 38.24 7.53 -29.34
CA MET A 276 39.49 7.83 -28.63
C MET A 276 39.86 9.30 -28.73
N LYS A 277 39.70 9.94 -29.91
CA LYS A 277 39.93 11.37 -30.10
C LYS A 277 38.94 12.20 -29.28
N LEU A 278 37.64 11.85 -29.33
CA LEU A 278 36.61 12.53 -28.52
C LEU A 278 36.96 12.46 -27.04
N ARG A 279 37.25 11.26 -26.53
CA ARG A 279 37.66 11.10 -25.14
C ARG A 279 38.84 11.99 -24.76
N GLN A 280 39.88 12.00 -25.58
CA GLN A 280 41.05 12.80 -25.31
C GLN A 280 40.76 14.31 -25.37
N SER A 281 39.94 14.76 -26.32
CA SER A 281 39.52 16.14 -26.46
C SER A 281 38.62 16.58 -25.28
N MET A 282 37.71 15.70 -24.84
CA MET A 282 36.86 15.97 -23.66
C MET A 282 37.71 16.06 -22.39
N LEU A 283 38.62 15.12 -22.13
CA LEU A 283 39.48 15.12 -20.96
C LEU A 283 40.33 16.37 -20.86
N LYS A 284 40.87 16.89 -21.98
CA LYS A 284 41.63 18.15 -21.97
C LYS A 284 40.81 19.39 -21.58
N ARG A 285 39.48 19.35 -21.80
CA ARG A 285 38.55 20.43 -21.43
C ARG A 285 38.09 20.36 -20.02
N VAL A 286 38.13 19.15 -19.44
CA VAL A 286 37.72 18.85 -18.04
C VAL A 286 38.83 19.21 -17.05
N GLU A 287 40.09 19.48 -17.47
CA GLU A 287 41.17 19.84 -16.55
C GLU A 287 40.72 21.03 -15.67
N GLY A 288 40.41 20.78 -14.39
CA GLY A 288 39.84 21.72 -13.42
C GLY A 288 38.32 21.62 -13.17
N HIS A 289 37.60 20.73 -13.83
CA HIS A 289 36.16 20.51 -13.69
C HIS A 289 35.81 19.03 -13.68
N GLU A 290 36.50 18.23 -12.87
CA GLU A 290 36.39 16.77 -12.84
C GLU A 290 34.96 16.30 -12.42
N ASP A 291 34.26 17.11 -11.63
CA ASP A 291 32.90 16.83 -11.14
C ASP A 291 31.87 16.73 -12.27
N LEU A 292 32.13 17.34 -13.44
CA LEU A 292 31.22 17.31 -14.59
C LEU A 292 31.18 15.98 -15.36
N LEU A 293 32.06 15.02 -15.03
CA LEU A 293 32.12 13.69 -15.67
C LEU A 293 31.63 12.56 -14.80
N VAL A 294 31.27 12.76 -13.55
CA VAL A 294 31.03 11.70 -12.57
C VAL A 294 29.60 11.11 -12.66
N ASP A 295 28.66 11.77 -13.34
CA ASP A 295 27.27 11.34 -13.46
C ASP A 295 26.92 10.77 -14.85
N ALA A 296 27.72 9.86 -15.37
CA ALA A 296 27.40 9.17 -16.64
C ALA A 296 27.48 7.65 -16.50
#